data_b8246c5727b35c18a1f919491410a4d2
#
_entry.id   b8246c5727b35c18a1f919491410a4d2
#
_cell.length_a   1.000
_cell.length_b   1.000
_cell.length_c   1.000
_cell.angle_alpha   90.00
_cell.angle_beta   90.00
_cell.angle_gamma   90.00
#
_symmetry.space_group_name_H-M   'P 1'
#
loop_
_entity.id
_entity.type
_entity.pdbx_description
1 polymer ?
#
loop_
_entity_poly.entity_id
_entity_poly.type
_entity_poly.pdbx_seq_one_letter_code
_entity_poly.pdbx_strand_id
1 'polypeptide(L)'
;MTESFEIFDVVIVGGGPSGATAATDLALLGSKVCLLDRAGRIKPCGGAIPPKLIEEFAIPDSLLVARVNSARMISPSQTAVDMPIEGGFVGMVDREHFDEWLRQRAQAAGADLRLGTFERVTRAADGTAIVHYRPAANASRESTSPTSRQMRARAIIGADGAMSAVAKQCIAGADRIRYVAAYHEIVRVPSGATQQFAATRCDVYYQGRLSPDFYAWVFPHGDTASVGVGSAHKGFSLRRAVEELRKLSDLAGVETIRR
;
A
#
# COMPACT_ATOMS: atom_id res chain seq x y z
N MET A 1 38.53 -10.04 16.04
CA MET A 1 37.21 -10.32 16.65
C MET A 1 36.22 -10.51 15.50
N THR A 2 35.73 -11.72 15.28
CA THR A 2 34.71 -12.01 14.29
C THR A 2 33.41 -11.39 14.80
N GLU A 3 32.94 -10.30 14.19
CA GLU A 3 31.58 -9.81 14.43
C GLU A 3 30.61 -10.96 14.21
N SER A 4 29.97 -11.41 15.28
CA SER A 4 28.90 -12.40 15.20
C SER A 4 27.70 -11.72 14.61
N PHE A 5 27.55 -11.83 13.27
CA PHE A 5 26.37 -11.32 12.59
C PHE A 5 25.15 -12.14 13.03
N GLU A 6 24.11 -11.43 13.43
CA GLU A 6 22.82 -12.06 13.70
C GLU A 6 22.27 -12.70 12.43
N ILE A 7 21.88 -13.98 12.54
CA ILE A 7 21.33 -14.75 11.41
C ILE A 7 19.83 -14.91 11.62
N PHE A 8 19.05 -14.55 10.61
CA PHE A 8 17.62 -14.79 10.52
C PHE A 8 17.34 -15.98 9.58
N ASP A 9 16.25 -16.68 9.83
CA ASP A 9 15.76 -17.63 8.83
C ASP A 9 15.25 -16.88 7.59
N VAL A 10 14.49 -15.79 7.81
CA VAL A 10 13.98 -14.95 6.73
C VAL A 10 14.13 -13.46 7.08
N VAL A 11 14.64 -12.69 6.12
CA VAL A 11 14.52 -11.23 6.13
C VAL A 11 13.50 -10.80 5.10
N ILE A 12 12.49 -10.08 5.54
CA ILE A 12 11.42 -9.53 4.69
C ILE A 12 11.68 -8.04 4.51
N VAL A 13 11.79 -7.59 3.27
CA VAL A 13 12.02 -6.18 2.92
C VAL A 13 10.71 -5.55 2.48
N GLY A 14 10.21 -4.61 3.26
CA GLY A 14 8.96 -3.88 3.05
C GLY A 14 7.84 -4.32 3.99
N GLY A 15 7.41 -3.43 4.88
CA GLY A 15 6.37 -3.63 5.90
C GLY A 15 4.97 -3.16 5.46
N GLY A 16 4.67 -3.20 4.15
CA GLY A 16 3.31 -3.08 3.66
C GLY A 16 2.49 -4.36 3.88
N PRO A 17 1.22 -4.43 3.43
CA PRO A 17 0.33 -5.56 3.72
C PRO A 17 0.94 -6.92 3.42
N SER A 18 1.57 -7.11 2.26
CA SER A 18 2.17 -8.40 1.89
C SER A 18 3.34 -8.79 2.80
N GLY A 19 4.26 -7.85 3.10
CA GLY A 19 5.43 -8.17 3.91
C GLY A 19 5.11 -8.35 5.38
N ALA A 20 4.21 -7.51 5.94
CA ALA A 20 3.80 -7.64 7.33
C ALA A 20 2.99 -8.93 7.57
N THR A 21 2.14 -9.33 6.62
CA THR A 21 1.41 -10.61 6.68
C THR A 21 2.37 -11.79 6.61
N ALA A 22 3.30 -11.80 5.64
CA ALA A 22 4.30 -12.86 5.54
C ALA A 22 5.18 -12.95 6.82
N ALA A 23 5.53 -11.79 7.43
CA ALA A 23 6.26 -11.77 8.68
C ALA A 23 5.47 -12.37 9.84
N THR A 24 4.17 -12.06 9.91
CA THR A 24 3.25 -12.65 10.91
C THR A 24 3.21 -14.16 10.78
N ASP A 25 2.92 -14.65 9.58
CA ASP A 25 2.71 -16.08 9.34
C ASP A 25 3.98 -16.90 9.60
N LEU A 26 5.13 -16.44 9.12
CA LEU A 26 6.41 -17.10 9.35
C LEU A 26 6.85 -17.08 10.81
N ALA A 27 6.60 -16.00 11.53
CA ALA A 27 6.89 -15.92 12.96
C ALA A 27 6.01 -16.89 13.76
N LEU A 28 4.71 -16.99 13.46
CA LEU A 28 3.79 -17.96 14.06
C LEU A 28 4.21 -19.41 13.78
N LEU A 29 4.85 -19.68 12.65
CA LEU A 29 5.44 -20.99 12.33
C LEU A 29 6.79 -21.24 13.01
N GLY A 30 7.26 -20.35 13.90
CA GLY A 30 8.48 -20.49 14.68
C GLY A 30 9.76 -20.08 13.94
N SER A 31 9.68 -19.46 12.76
CA SER A 31 10.85 -18.95 12.05
C SER A 31 11.39 -17.68 12.74
N LYS A 32 12.71 -17.52 12.78
CA LYS A 32 13.34 -16.26 13.19
C LYS A 32 13.28 -15.25 12.05
N VAL A 33 12.32 -14.31 12.12
CA VAL A 33 12.00 -13.36 11.05
C VAL A 33 12.44 -11.95 11.41
N CYS A 34 13.07 -11.25 10.46
CA CYS A 34 13.24 -9.80 10.51
C CYS A 34 12.37 -9.15 9.45
N LEU A 35 11.52 -8.19 9.85
CA LEU A 35 10.76 -7.32 8.98
C LEU A 35 11.45 -5.95 8.89
N LEU A 36 12.06 -5.66 7.75
CA LEU A 36 12.73 -4.38 7.49
C LEU A 36 11.79 -3.44 6.74
N ASP A 37 11.45 -2.31 7.35
CA ASP A 37 10.63 -1.27 6.73
C ASP A 37 11.18 0.13 6.93
N ARG A 38 10.96 1.02 5.98
CA ARG A 38 11.44 2.41 6.05
C ARG A 38 10.73 3.26 7.08
N ALA A 39 9.53 2.89 7.52
CA ALA A 39 8.58 3.69 8.27
C ALA A 39 8.16 5.03 7.62
N GLY A 40 7.08 5.61 8.12
CA GLY A 40 6.66 6.98 7.78
C GLY A 40 6.19 7.22 6.34
N ARG A 41 6.23 6.23 5.45
CA ARG A 41 5.73 6.37 4.09
C ARG A 41 4.32 5.79 3.97
N ILE A 42 3.35 6.67 3.81
CA ILE A 42 1.98 6.29 3.46
C ILE A 42 1.94 6.00 1.96
N LYS A 43 1.53 4.79 1.58
CA LYS A 43 1.32 4.47 0.16
C LYS A 43 -0.03 4.96 -0.31
N PRO A 44 -0.10 5.72 -1.41
CA PRO A 44 -1.36 6.06 -2.06
C PRO A 44 -2.11 4.77 -2.42
N CYS A 45 -3.37 4.69 -2.00
CA CYS A 45 -4.23 3.54 -2.27
C CYS A 45 -5.69 3.97 -2.14
N GLY A 46 -6.58 3.34 -2.88
CA GLY A 46 -8.03 3.52 -2.71
C GLY A 46 -8.57 2.98 -1.37
N GLY A 47 -7.80 2.18 -0.64
CA GLY A 47 -8.15 1.72 0.70
C GLY A 47 -9.25 0.66 0.78
N ALA A 48 -9.77 0.18 -0.35
CA ALA A 48 -10.87 -0.78 -0.37
C ALA A 48 -10.40 -2.21 -0.04
N ILE A 49 -11.05 -2.84 0.93
CA ILE A 49 -10.79 -4.22 1.37
C ILE A 49 -12.07 -5.04 1.21
N PRO A 50 -12.05 -6.13 0.41
CA PRO A 50 -13.21 -6.99 0.25
C PRO A 50 -13.60 -7.72 1.54
N PRO A 51 -14.88 -8.11 1.71
CA PRO A 51 -15.40 -8.76 2.91
C PRO A 51 -14.59 -9.98 3.33
N LYS A 52 -14.22 -10.82 2.36
CA LYS A 52 -13.43 -12.03 2.60
C LYS A 52 -12.09 -11.76 3.29
N LEU A 53 -11.40 -10.67 2.93
CA LEU A 53 -10.13 -10.32 3.58
C LEU A 53 -10.35 -9.84 5.03
N ILE A 54 -11.45 -9.13 5.30
CA ILE A 54 -11.79 -8.69 6.66
C ILE A 54 -11.96 -9.90 7.57
N GLU A 55 -12.68 -10.91 7.12
CA GLU A 55 -12.91 -12.15 7.85
C GLU A 55 -11.63 -12.99 7.97
N GLU A 56 -10.98 -13.31 6.84
CA GLU A 56 -9.83 -14.20 6.77
C GLU A 56 -8.63 -13.71 7.59
N PHE A 57 -8.40 -12.39 7.61
CA PHE A 57 -7.29 -11.79 8.34
C PHE A 57 -7.71 -11.18 9.68
N ALA A 58 -8.94 -11.39 10.12
CA ALA A 58 -9.50 -10.86 11.37
C ALA A 58 -9.21 -9.34 11.54
N ILE A 59 -9.49 -8.55 10.48
CA ILE A 59 -9.25 -7.12 10.47
C ILE A 59 -10.28 -6.46 11.40
N PRO A 60 -9.85 -5.74 12.45
CA PRO A 60 -10.77 -5.17 13.42
C PRO A 60 -11.57 -4.01 12.82
N ASP A 61 -12.83 -3.90 13.24
CA ASP A 61 -13.74 -2.85 12.82
C ASP A 61 -13.21 -1.43 13.07
N SER A 62 -12.38 -1.25 14.09
CA SER A 62 -11.75 0.04 14.44
C SER A 62 -10.80 0.58 13.35
N LEU A 63 -10.38 -0.24 12.41
CA LEU A 63 -9.57 0.18 11.26
C LEU A 63 -10.42 0.57 10.04
N LEU A 64 -11.73 0.28 10.07
CA LEU A 64 -12.62 0.58 8.97
C LEU A 64 -13.17 2.01 9.12
N VAL A 65 -12.69 2.91 8.28
CA VAL A 65 -13.14 4.33 8.27
C VAL A 65 -14.47 4.52 7.54
N ALA A 66 -14.84 3.58 6.66
CA ALA A 66 -16.16 3.53 6.03
C ALA A 66 -16.52 2.09 5.63
N ARG A 67 -17.82 1.84 5.47
CA ARG A 67 -18.39 0.59 4.95
C ARG A 67 -19.21 0.90 3.72
N VAL A 68 -18.85 0.29 2.62
CA VAL A 68 -19.46 0.50 1.31
C VAL A 68 -20.27 -0.73 0.94
N ASN A 69 -21.54 -0.55 0.65
CA ASN A 69 -22.48 -1.64 0.34
C ASN A 69 -22.82 -1.77 -1.15
N SER A 70 -22.28 -0.89 -2.00
CA SER A 70 -22.48 -0.94 -3.44
C SER A 70 -21.28 -0.41 -4.21
N ALA A 71 -21.14 -0.85 -5.45
CA ALA A 71 -20.21 -0.29 -6.42
C ALA A 71 -21.01 0.20 -7.65
N ARG A 72 -20.61 1.33 -8.21
CA ARG A 72 -21.12 1.84 -9.49
C ARG A 72 -20.03 1.77 -10.55
N MET A 73 -20.28 1.06 -11.62
CA MET A 73 -19.42 1.02 -12.78
C MET A 73 -19.96 1.95 -13.87
N ILE A 74 -19.13 2.90 -14.30
CA ILE A 74 -19.50 3.87 -15.35
C ILE A 74 -18.72 3.52 -16.63
N SER A 75 -19.47 3.16 -17.68
CA SER A 75 -18.91 2.74 -18.97
C SER A 75 -18.35 3.92 -19.77
N PRO A 76 -17.62 3.66 -20.90
CA PRO A 76 -17.21 4.69 -21.84
C PRO A 76 -18.38 5.50 -22.41
N SER A 77 -19.53 4.88 -22.61
CA SER A 77 -20.79 5.51 -23.09
C SER A 77 -21.59 6.21 -21.99
N GLN A 78 -21.03 6.36 -20.78
CA GLN A 78 -21.67 6.95 -19.60
C GLN A 78 -22.87 6.16 -19.04
N THR A 79 -23.06 4.92 -19.48
CA THR A 79 -24.03 4.02 -18.85
C THR A 79 -23.52 3.62 -17.48
N ALA A 80 -24.32 3.83 -16.45
CA ALA A 80 -23.99 3.44 -15.08
C ALA A 80 -24.72 2.16 -14.68
N VAL A 81 -24.01 1.26 -14.01
CA VAL A 81 -24.58 0.03 -13.44
C VAL A 81 -24.23 0.02 -11.96
N ASP A 82 -25.25 -0.02 -11.11
CA ASP A 82 -25.09 -0.18 -9.67
C ASP A 82 -25.08 -1.68 -9.32
N MET A 83 -24.05 -2.09 -8.58
CA MET A 83 -23.86 -3.46 -8.14
C MET A 83 -23.90 -3.48 -6.60
N PRO A 84 -25.00 -3.97 -6.01
CA PRO A 84 -25.05 -4.18 -4.58
C PRO A 84 -24.04 -5.26 -4.16
N ILE A 85 -23.47 -5.11 -2.98
CA ILE A 85 -22.58 -6.11 -2.37
C ILE A 85 -23.46 -6.99 -1.47
N GLU A 86 -23.85 -8.14 -2.00
CA GLU A 86 -24.73 -9.07 -1.30
C GLU A 86 -24.01 -9.74 -0.13
N GLY A 87 -24.66 -9.79 1.02
CA GLY A 87 -24.17 -10.49 2.22
C GLY A 87 -22.97 -9.85 2.91
N GLY A 88 -22.60 -8.60 2.57
CA GLY A 88 -21.44 -7.96 3.17
C GLY A 88 -21.25 -6.49 2.79
N PHE A 89 -20.04 -6.02 2.96
CA PHE A 89 -19.61 -4.66 2.59
C PHE A 89 -18.12 -4.66 2.21
N VAL A 90 -17.70 -3.72 1.39
CA VAL A 90 -16.28 -3.40 1.24
C VAL A 90 -15.88 -2.46 2.38
N GLY A 91 -14.89 -2.85 3.18
CA GLY A 91 -14.31 -1.99 4.19
C GLY A 91 -13.34 -0.99 3.56
N MET A 92 -13.38 0.24 4.02
CA MET A 92 -12.41 1.26 3.62
C MET A 92 -11.43 1.49 4.77
N VAL A 93 -10.13 1.52 4.46
CA VAL A 93 -9.07 1.72 5.46
C VAL A 93 -8.14 2.84 5.06
N ASP A 94 -7.66 3.57 6.07
CA ASP A 94 -6.53 4.47 5.90
C ASP A 94 -5.22 3.70 6.04
N ARG A 95 -4.43 3.68 4.97
CA ARG A 95 -3.18 2.93 4.87
C ARG A 95 -2.15 3.30 5.95
N GLU A 96 -2.23 4.50 6.48
CA GLU A 96 -1.38 4.95 7.59
C GLU A 96 -1.58 4.08 8.83
N HIS A 97 -2.83 3.92 9.27
CA HIS A 97 -3.19 3.14 10.44
C HIS A 97 -3.18 1.62 10.15
N PHE A 98 -3.67 1.24 8.97
CA PHE A 98 -3.77 -0.15 8.58
C PHE A 98 -2.40 -0.83 8.42
N ASP A 99 -1.44 -0.18 7.73
CA ASP A 99 -0.11 -0.73 7.54
C ASP A 99 0.65 -0.80 8.89
N GLU A 100 0.44 0.19 9.77
CA GLU A 100 1.04 0.17 11.11
C GLU A 100 0.49 -0.96 11.97
N TRP A 101 -0.82 -1.16 11.97
CA TRP A 101 -1.44 -2.29 12.65
C TRP A 101 -0.90 -3.63 12.17
N LEU A 102 -0.71 -3.81 10.86
CA LEU A 102 -0.13 -5.03 10.32
C LEU A 102 1.32 -5.26 10.79
N ARG A 103 2.14 -4.21 10.86
CA ARG A 103 3.50 -4.30 11.40
C ARG A 103 3.51 -4.65 12.89
N GLN A 104 2.64 -4.04 13.69
CA GLN A 104 2.49 -4.36 15.11
C GLN A 104 2.01 -5.81 15.31
N ARG A 105 1.10 -6.29 14.49
CA ARG A 105 0.67 -7.69 14.47
C ARG A 105 1.84 -8.64 14.18
N ALA A 106 2.72 -8.30 13.25
CA ALA A 106 3.92 -9.08 12.97
C ALA A 106 4.89 -9.11 14.17
N GLN A 107 5.09 -7.97 14.84
CA GLN A 107 5.89 -7.91 16.07
C GLN A 107 5.27 -8.75 17.20
N ALA A 108 3.97 -8.66 17.41
CA ALA A 108 3.26 -9.46 18.41
C ALA A 108 3.36 -10.97 18.13
N ALA A 109 3.48 -11.38 16.86
CA ALA A 109 3.74 -12.76 16.46
C ALA A 109 5.21 -13.20 16.67
N GLY A 110 6.13 -12.27 17.01
CA GLY A 110 7.55 -12.57 17.27
C GLY A 110 8.51 -12.13 16.17
N ALA A 111 8.06 -11.42 15.13
CA ALA A 111 8.95 -10.85 14.13
C ALA A 111 9.76 -9.67 14.70
N ASP A 112 11.07 -9.60 14.41
CA ASP A 112 11.92 -8.46 14.72
C ASP A 112 11.69 -7.35 13.69
N LEU A 113 10.98 -6.30 14.08
CA LEU A 113 10.73 -5.13 13.23
C LEU A 113 11.92 -4.17 13.31
N ARG A 114 12.57 -3.94 12.18
CA ARG A 114 13.66 -2.97 12.04
C ARG A 114 13.27 -1.82 11.12
N LEU A 115 13.46 -0.60 11.63
CA LEU A 115 13.22 0.61 10.84
C LEU A 115 14.49 0.99 10.08
N GLY A 116 14.41 0.95 8.76
CA GLY A 116 15.52 1.30 7.90
C GLY A 116 15.22 1.13 6.42
N THR A 117 16.11 1.66 5.60
CA THR A 117 16.02 1.58 4.15
C THR A 117 16.92 0.48 3.62
N PHE A 118 16.35 -0.50 2.93
CA PHE A 118 17.11 -1.50 2.19
C PHE A 118 18.01 -0.83 1.15
N GLU A 119 19.24 -1.28 1.04
CA GLU A 119 20.21 -0.77 0.06
C GLU A 119 20.55 -1.82 -0.99
N ARG A 120 21.02 -2.98 -0.56
CA ARG A 120 21.40 -4.08 -1.43
C ARG A 120 21.49 -5.41 -0.70
N VAL A 121 21.53 -6.47 -1.49
CA VAL A 121 21.85 -7.82 -1.00
C VAL A 121 23.17 -8.30 -1.65
N THR A 122 24.00 -8.96 -0.83
CA THR A 122 25.17 -9.70 -1.29
C THR A 122 25.10 -11.13 -0.75
N ARG A 123 26.00 -11.99 -1.17
CA ARG A 123 26.07 -13.37 -0.66
C ARG A 123 27.42 -13.61 0.00
N ALA A 124 27.40 -14.28 1.13
CA ALA A 124 28.58 -14.81 1.78
C ALA A 124 29.11 -16.05 1.04
N ALA A 125 30.34 -16.48 1.38
CA ALA A 125 30.94 -17.67 0.75
C ALA A 125 30.14 -18.97 0.96
N ASP A 126 29.39 -19.05 2.07
CA ASP A 126 28.50 -20.17 2.40
C ASP A 126 27.11 -20.08 1.73
N GLY A 127 26.91 -19.10 0.83
CA GLY A 127 25.66 -18.88 0.13
C GLY A 127 24.61 -18.08 0.92
N THR A 128 24.83 -17.81 2.21
CA THR A 128 23.93 -17.01 3.05
C THR A 128 23.80 -15.60 2.47
N ALA A 129 22.59 -15.07 2.44
CA ALA A 129 22.35 -13.70 2.02
C ALA A 129 22.78 -12.70 3.08
N ILE A 130 23.40 -11.61 2.67
CA ILE A 130 23.74 -10.45 3.50
C ILE A 130 22.90 -9.28 3.03
N VAL A 131 21.96 -8.85 3.86
CA VAL A 131 21.09 -7.70 3.61
C VAL A 131 21.75 -6.45 4.17
N HIS A 132 22.05 -5.48 3.32
CA HIS A 132 22.58 -4.19 3.69
C HIS A 132 21.43 -3.18 3.79
N TYR A 133 21.39 -2.41 4.87
CA TYR A 133 20.35 -1.41 5.09
C TYR A 133 20.90 -0.22 5.88
N ARG A 134 20.27 0.92 5.69
CA ARG A 134 20.53 2.14 6.46
C ARG A 134 19.43 2.28 7.51
N PRO A 135 19.76 2.25 8.82
CA PRO A 135 18.80 2.49 9.89
C PRO A 135 18.10 3.86 9.74
N ALA A 136 16.87 3.97 10.21
CA ALA A 136 16.18 5.26 10.29
C ALA A 136 16.87 6.20 11.28
N ALA A 137 16.91 7.50 11.00
CA ALA A 137 17.65 8.50 11.77
C ALA A 137 17.24 8.64 13.25
N ASN A 138 16.07 8.14 13.66
CA ASN A 138 15.58 8.22 15.03
C ASN A 138 16.05 7.08 15.93
N ALA A 139 16.87 6.15 15.44
CA ALA A 139 17.32 4.98 16.20
C ALA A 139 18.55 5.25 17.10
N SER A 140 19.18 6.41 17.00
CA SER A 140 20.26 6.83 17.91
C SER A 140 20.41 8.35 17.91
N ARG A 141 20.57 8.91 19.12
CA ARG A 141 20.79 10.35 19.34
C ARG A 141 22.17 10.87 18.89
N GLU A 142 22.90 10.10 18.12
CA GLU A 142 24.21 10.50 17.62
C GLU A 142 24.12 11.14 16.23
N SER A 143 24.66 12.31 16.14
CA SER A 143 24.62 13.28 15.03
C SER A 143 25.55 12.92 13.86
N THR A 144 25.76 11.64 13.57
CA THR A 144 26.47 11.18 12.38
C THR A 144 25.51 10.46 11.45
N SER A 145 25.63 10.68 10.15
CA SER A 145 24.84 9.96 9.13
C SER A 145 24.84 8.46 9.43
N PRO A 146 23.67 7.81 9.54
CA PRO A 146 23.62 6.42 9.97
C PRO A 146 24.42 5.54 9.02
N THR A 147 25.47 4.91 9.55
CA THR A 147 26.31 3.98 8.80
C THR A 147 25.49 2.78 8.35
N SER A 148 25.71 2.31 7.12
CA SER A 148 25.08 1.09 6.63
C SER A 148 25.34 -0.08 7.59
N ARG A 149 24.27 -0.83 7.91
CA ARG A 149 24.31 -2.03 8.73
C ARG A 149 24.06 -3.26 7.89
N GLN A 150 24.39 -4.42 8.44
CA GLN A 150 24.25 -5.70 7.78
C GLN A 150 23.49 -6.68 8.68
N MET A 151 22.72 -7.57 8.08
CA MET A 151 22.14 -8.74 8.72
C MET A 151 22.21 -9.93 7.76
N ARG A 152 22.35 -11.13 8.28
CA ARG A 152 22.42 -12.36 7.50
C ARG A 152 21.04 -13.03 7.48
N ALA A 153 20.71 -13.66 6.35
CA ALA A 153 19.46 -14.40 6.19
C ALA A 153 19.66 -15.65 5.35
N ARG A 154 18.95 -16.73 5.69
CA ARG A 154 18.88 -17.94 4.87
C ARG A 154 18.04 -17.68 3.62
N ALA A 155 16.95 -16.92 3.79
CA ALA A 155 16.07 -16.50 2.69
C ALA A 155 15.71 -15.02 2.79
N ILE A 156 15.35 -14.41 1.64
CA ILE A 156 14.88 -13.02 1.54
C ILE A 156 13.53 -13.01 0.83
N ILE A 157 12.58 -12.28 1.39
CA ILE A 157 11.31 -11.96 0.73
C ILE A 157 11.32 -10.48 0.37
N GLY A 158 11.27 -10.16 -0.93
CA GLY A 158 11.07 -8.80 -1.43
C GLY A 158 9.59 -8.44 -1.45
N ALA A 159 9.16 -7.60 -0.50
CA ALA A 159 7.80 -7.07 -0.39
C ALA A 159 7.78 -5.52 -0.43
N ASP A 160 8.80 -4.93 -1.04
CA ASP A 160 9.06 -3.49 -1.08
C ASP A 160 8.29 -2.73 -2.18
N GLY A 161 7.29 -3.40 -2.76
CA GLY A 161 6.26 -2.82 -3.61
C GLY A 161 6.62 -2.80 -5.08
N ALA A 162 5.81 -2.09 -5.88
CA ALA A 162 5.89 -2.10 -7.34
C ALA A 162 7.30 -1.73 -7.89
N MET A 163 8.02 -0.83 -7.23
CA MET A 163 9.38 -0.40 -7.62
C MET A 163 10.46 -1.17 -6.87
N SER A 164 10.20 -2.41 -6.49
CA SER A 164 11.05 -3.26 -5.64
C SER A 164 12.53 -3.18 -5.99
N ALA A 165 13.34 -2.77 -5.02
CA ALA A 165 14.79 -2.79 -5.14
C ALA A 165 15.35 -4.22 -4.99
N VAL A 166 14.69 -5.06 -4.19
CA VAL A 166 15.02 -6.48 -4.06
C VAL A 166 14.81 -7.20 -5.39
N ALA A 167 13.64 -7.01 -6.02
CA ALA A 167 13.35 -7.65 -7.30
C ALA A 167 14.36 -7.24 -8.39
N LYS A 168 14.69 -5.95 -8.49
CA LYS A 168 15.67 -5.45 -9.47
C LYS A 168 17.06 -6.05 -9.30
N GLN A 169 17.45 -6.41 -8.09
CA GLN A 169 18.75 -7.01 -7.82
C GLN A 169 18.76 -8.54 -7.95
N CYS A 170 17.65 -9.20 -7.63
CA CYS A 170 17.59 -10.65 -7.44
C CYS A 170 16.82 -11.38 -8.55
N ILE A 171 15.98 -10.70 -9.32
CA ILE A 171 15.11 -11.32 -10.32
C ILE A 171 15.45 -10.80 -11.71
N ALA A 172 15.90 -11.69 -12.59
CA ALA A 172 16.21 -11.35 -13.97
C ALA A 172 14.98 -10.76 -14.69
N GLY A 173 15.11 -9.59 -15.30
CA GLY A 173 14.04 -8.93 -16.03
C GLY A 173 13.04 -8.14 -15.18
N ALA A 174 13.24 -8.04 -13.86
CA ALA A 174 12.38 -7.23 -12.99
C ALA A 174 12.38 -5.73 -13.31
N ASP A 175 13.41 -5.25 -14.00
CA ASP A 175 13.50 -3.88 -14.51
C ASP A 175 12.57 -3.59 -15.69
N ARG A 176 12.03 -4.62 -16.35
CA ARG A 176 11.14 -4.54 -17.53
C ARG A 176 9.66 -4.66 -17.21
N ILE A 177 9.29 -4.74 -15.93
CA ILE A 177 7.89 -4.80 -15.51
C ILE A 177 7.17 -3.51 -15.90
N ARG A 178 5.98 -3.66 -16.52
CA ARG A 178 5.12 -2.52 -16.85
C ARG A 178 4.37 -2.07 -15.62
N TYR A 179 4.24 -0.76 -15.45
CA TYR A 179 3.54 -0.14 -14.31
C TYR A 179 2.39 0.71 -14.80
N VAL A 180 1.32 0.71 -14.01
CA VAL A 180 0.33 1.76 -14.00
C VAL A 180 0.76 2.79 -12.97
N ALA A 181 0.96 4.04 -13.38
CA ALA A 181 1.12 5.16 -12.47
C ALA A 181 -0.27 5.62 -12.02
N ALA A 182 -0.41 5.97 -10.76
CA ALA A 182 -1.65 6.51 -10.22
C ALA A 182 -1.40 7.85 -9.52
N TYR A 183 -2.38 8.75 -9.62
CA TYR A 183 -2.46 9.97 -8.85
C TYR A 183 -3.84 10.05 -8.21
N HIS A 184 -3.90 10.42 -6.94
CA HIS A 184 -5.14 10.64 -6.25
C HIS A 184 -5.07 11.86 -5.32
N GLU A 185 -6.23 12.37 -4.99
CA GLU A 185 -6.41 13.39 -3.96
C GLU A 185 -7.35 12.83 -2.89
N ILE A 186 -7.03 13.10 -1.64
CA ILE A 186 -7.97 12.93 -0.52
C ILE A 186 -8.69 14.26 -0.36
N VAL A 187 -9.99 14.23 -0.53
CA VAL A 187 -10.85 15.42 -0.47
C VAL A 187 -11.87 15.29 0.65
N ARG A 188 -12.30 16.41 1.22
CA ARG A 188 -13.42 16.43 2.15
C ARG A 188 -14.72 16.16 1.39
N VAL A 189 -15.61 15.34 1.95
CA VAL A 189 -16.90 15.11 1.32
C VAL A 189 -17.90 16.22 1.69
N PRO A 190 -18.90 16.51 0.85
CA PRO A 190 -20.00 17.41 1.18
C PRO A 190 -20.80 16.88 2.38
N SER A 191 -21.40 17.80 3.15
CA SER A 191 -22.34 17.43 4.20
C SER A 191 -23.66 16.91 3.57
N GLY A 192 -23.75 15.60 3.40
CA GLY A 192 -24.87 14.91 2.77
C GLY A 192 -24.57 14.32 1.39
N ALA A 193 -25.50 13.52 0.86
CA ALA A 193 -25.38 12.96 -0.46
C ALA A 193 -25.63 14.04 -1.53
N THR A 194 -24.85 14.00 -2.61
CA THR A 194 -25.09 14.79 -3.81
C THR A 194 -25.71 13.90 -4.90
N GLN A 195 -25.98 14.47 -6.07
CA GLN A 195 -26.51 13.70 -7.19
C GLN A 195 -25.55 12.58 -7.66
N GLN A 196 -24.25 12.85 -7.61
CA GLN A 196 -23.21 11.94 -8.14
C GLN A 196 -22.41 11.25 -7.03
N PHE A 197 -22.27 11.83 -5.83
CA PHE A 197 -21.51 11.25 -4.72
C PHE A 197 -22.43 10.59 -3.69
N ALA A 198 -22.09 9.36 -3.27
CA ALA A 198 -22.73 8.64 -2.17
C ALA A 198 -21.68 8.05 -1.24
N ALA A 199 -21.82 8.30 0.07
CA ALA A 199 -20.85 7.86 1.09
C ALA A 199 -20.80 6.34 1.31
N THR A 200 -21.76 5.59 0.75
CA THR A 200 -21.85 4.12 0.86
C THR A 200 -21.61 3.41 -0.46
N ARG A 201 -21.06 4.11 -1.47
CA ARG A 201 -20.86 3.56 -2.81
C ARG A 201 -19.46 3.90 -3.36
N CYS A 202 -18.77 2.89 -3.86
CA CYS A 202 -17.55 3.08 -4.65
C CYS A 202 -17.87 3.29 -6.12
N ASP A 203 -17.44 4.39 -6.71
CA ASP A 203 -17.64 4.66 -8.14
C ASP A 203 -16.35 4.40 -8.91
N VAL A 204 -16.46 3.63 -10.01
CA VAL A 204 -15.36 3.28 -10.90
C VAL A 204 -15.72 3.70 -12.33
N TYR A 205 -14.86 4.50 -12.94
CA TYR A 205 -15.06 5.10 -14.24
C TYR A 205 -14.13 4.47 -15.27
N TYR A 206 -14.69 3.77 -16.23
CA TYR A 206 -13.99 3.21 -17.40
C TYR A 206 -14.14 4.15 -18.60
N GLN A 207 -13.61 5.36 -18.50
CA GLN A 207 -13.75 6.41 -19.52
C GLN A 207 -12.37 6.81 -20.03
N GLY A 208 -12.12 6.66 -21.34
CA GLY A 208 -10.83 6.92 -21.97
C GLY A 208 -10.30 8.34 -21.77
N ARG A 209 -11.18 9.34 -21.59
CA ARG A 209 -10.79 10.72 -21.26
C ARG A 209 -10.20 10.86 -19.84
N LEU A 210 -10.65 10.02 -18.89
CA LEU A 210 -10.14 9.98 -17.50
C LEU A 210 -8.97 9.01 -17.37
N SER A 211 -9.01 7.89 -18.09
CA SER A 211 -7.94 6.91 -18.14
C SER A 211 -7.98 6.16 -19.47
N PRO A 212 -6.96 6.27 -20.34
CA PRO A 212 -6.97 5.61 -21.63
C PRO A 212 -6.82 4.09 -21.58
N ASP A 213 -6.28 3.54 -20.50
CA ASP A 213 -5.84 2.14 -20.39
C ASP A 213 -6.06 1.51 -18.99
N PHE A 214 -6.70 2.26 -18.08
CA PHE A 214 -6.99 1.79 -16.72
C PHE A 214 -8.38 2.29 -16.30
N TYR A 215 -8.53 2.80 -15.07
CA TYR A 215 -9.78 3.38 -14.58
C TYR A 215 -9.53 4.58 -13.66
N ALA A 216 -10.60 5.34 -13.43
CA ALA A 216 -10.66 6.36 -12.40
C ALA A 216 -11.66 5.95 -11.31
N TRP A 217 -11.48 6.47 -10.08
CA TRP A 217 -12.30 6.07 -8.94
C TRP A 217 -12.67 7.24 -8.03
N VAL A 218 -13.81 7.10 -7.37
CA VAL A 218 -14.25 7.90 -6.24
C VAL A 218 -14.64 6.93 -5.12
N PHE A 219 -13.82 6.88 -4.07
CA PHE A 219 -13.99 5.93 -2.96
C PHE A 219 -14.18 6.69 -1.64
N PRO A 220 -15.32 6.55 -0.97
CA PRO A 220 -15.59 7.23 0.29
C PRO A 220 -14.77 6.66 1.44
N HIS A 221 -14.33 7.55 2.37
CA HIS A 221 -13.59 7.24 3.58
C HIS A 221 -14.18 8.03 4.77
N GLY A 222 -15.45 7.86 5.05
CA GLY A 222 -16.15 8.61 6.08
C GLY A 222 -16.38 10.08 5.68
N ASP A 223 -15.73 11.00 6.36
CA ASP A 223 -15.78 12.45 6.08
C ASP A 223 -14.88 12.89 4.93
N THR A 224 -14.17 11.95 4.31
CA THR A 224 -13.29 12.18 3.16
C THR A 224 -13.60 11.21 2.02
N ALA A 225 -13.02 11.47 0.85
CA ALA A 225 -13.03 10.54 -0.27
C ALA A 225 -11.67 10.53 -0.98
N SER A 226 -11.26 9.34 -1.44
CA SER A 226 -10.15 9.19 -2.36
C SER A 226 -10.66 9.33 -3.79
N VAL A 227 -10.18 10.35 -4.49
CA VAL A 227 -10.49 10.60 -5.89
C VAL A 227 -9.23 10.41 -6.70
N GLY A 228 -9.20 9.43 -7.59
CA GLY A 228 -7.96 9.06 -8.27
C GLY A 228 -8.13 8.49 -9.67
N VAL A 229 -7.01 8.42 -10.35
CA VAL A 229 -6.88 7.94 -11.73
C VAL A 229 -5.57 7.18 -11.88
N GLY A 230 -5.61 6.06 -12.62
CA GLY A 230 -4.40 5.33 -13.02
C GLY A 230 -4.22 5.34 -14.54
N SER A 231 -2.98 5.27 -15.02
CA SER A 231 -2.64 5.00 -16.42
C SER A 231 -1.19 4.52 -16.57
N ALA A 232 -0.95 3.61 -17.51
CA ALA A 232 0.39 3.25 -17.95
C ALA A 232 0.87 4.14 -19.12
N HIS A 233 0.02 5.00 -19.65
CA HIS A 233 0.31 5.83 -20.81
C HIS A 233 1.24 7.00 -20.43
N LYS A 234 2.47 6.96 -20.92
CA LYS A 234 3.47 8.02 -20.69
C LYS A 234 2.99 9.33 -21.32
N GLY A 235 3.02 10.42 -20.55
CA GLY A 235 2.57 11.74 -21.02
C GLY A 235 1.10 12.03 -20.78
N PHE A 236 0.30 11.06 -20.33
CA PHE A 236 -1.06 11.32 -19.89
C PHE A 236 -1.07 12.07 -18.55
N SER A 237 -1.83 13.17 -18.47
CA SER A 237 -1.89 14.02 -17.28
C SER A 237 -2.90 13.47 -16.26
N LEU A 238 -2.43 12.61 -15.36
CA LEU A 238 -3.26 12.06 -14.27
C LEU A 238 -3.89 13.16 -13.40
N ARG A 239 -3.14 14.24 -13.12
CA ARG A 239 -3.64 15.37 -12.32
C ARG A 239 -4.83 16.05 -12.98
N ARG A 240 -4.73 16.36 -14.28
CA ARG A 240 -5.84 16.97 -15.05
C ARG A 240 -7.06 16.04 -15.09
N ALA A 241 -6.84 14.74 -15.21
CA ALA A 241 -7.92 13.76 -15.20
C ALA A 241 -8.61 13.70 -13.83
N VAL A 242 -7.88 13.81 -12.71
CA VAL A 242 -8.49 13.92 -11.37
C VAL A 242 -9.29 15.22 -11.22
N GLU A 243 -8.80 16.35 -11.75
CA GLU A 243 -9.55 17.62 -11.77
C GLU A 243 -10.86 17.49 -12.55
N GLU A 244 -10.87 16.77 -13.67
CA GLU A 244 -12.07 16.48 -14.45
C GLU A 244 -13.01 15.51 -13.70
N LEU A 245 -12.49 14.44 -13.14
CA LEU A 245 -13.25 13.48 -12.34
C LEU A 245 -13.97 14.15 -11.16
N ARG A 246 -13.31 15.08 -10.47
CA ARG A 246 -13.92 15.84 -9.36
C ARG A 246 -15.15 16.65 -9.82
N LYS A 247 -15.12 17.20 -11.03
CA LYS A 247 -16.28 17.90 -11.61
C LYS A 247 -17.44 16.95 -11.89
N LEU A 248 -17.12 15.77 -12.40
CA LEU A 248 -18.13 14.75 -12.75
C LEU A 248 -18.78 14.10 -11.52
N SER A 249 -18.10 14.10 -10.39
CA SER A 249 -18.54 13.45 -9.14
C SER A 249 -19.07 14.42 -8.09
N ASP A 250 -19.36 15.68 -8.47
CA ASP A 250 -19.82 16.76 -7.57
C ASP A 250 -18.79 17.11 -6.44
N LEU A 251 -17.50 16.84 -6.69
CA LEU A 251 -16.42 17.11 -5.75
C LEU A 251 -15.45 18.23 -6.21
N ALA A 252 -15.87 19.08 -7.16
CA ALA A 252 -15.00 20.11 -7.72
C ALA A 252 -14.62 21.20 -6.70
N GLY A 253 -15.58 21.66 -5.90
CA GLY A 253 -15.42 22.78 -4.95
C GLY A 253 -14.97 22.39 -3.56
N VAL A 254 -14.75 21.10 -3.27
CA VAL A 254 -14.42 20.66 -1.92
C VAL A 254 -12.91 20.78 -1.63
N GLU A 255 -12.58 20.91 -0.35
CA GLU A 255 -11.20 21.02 0.13
C GLU A 255 -10.37 19.78 -0.22
N THR A 256 -9.16 19.98 -0.72
CA THR A 256 -8.15 18.91 -0.86
C THR A 256 -7.33 18.83 0.42
N ILE A 257 -7.41 17.71 1.12
CA ILE A 257 -6.70 17.47 2.39
C ILE A 257 -5.28 16.97 2.13
N ARG A 258 -5.12 16.07 1.14
CA ARG A 258 -3.82 15.48 0.79
C ARG A 258 -3.75 15.09 -0.69
N ARG A 259 -2.52 15.09 -1.23
CA ARG A 259 -2.18 14.68 -2.60
C ARG A 259 -1.10 13.61 -2.60
#